data_1dcb571336bd71b85efec1ef1038f588
#
_entry.id   1dcb571336bd71b85efec1ef1038f588
#
_cell.length_a   1.000
_cell.length_b   1.000
_cell.length_c   1.000
_cell.angle_alpha   90.00
_cell.angle_beta   90.00
_cell.angle_gamma   90.00
#
_symmetry.space_group_name_H-M   'P 1'
#
loop_
_entity.id
_entity.type
_entity.pdbx_description
1 polymer ?
#
loop_
_entity_poly.entity_id
_entity_poly.type
_entity_poly.pdbx_seq_one_letter_code
_entity_poly.pdbx_strand_id
1 'polypeptide(L)'
;FEDTAANVMAYINKWIAKKTKATRNAMILKVADEMTKGKEVVISTIDSLKDVFNVGLDPAITTGAMVIANQNGYHSLDKLKDKEGKYILQPNPTQPTQMMLFGKYPIAKVSNRTVKSEPVYSPAFTISGSKLAIDGTTTAIDASATSDVTAWKVVKGKYVVTCKGQEQETTVDAKVSAYKHPVYMGDLKEAITLFDRNVITIDMNDKAAGLWEKDMTGIKVRDRFDVQPVDDGAIIKGNITEVVQG
;
A
#
# COMPACT_ATOMS: atom_id res chain seq x y z
N PHE A 1 19.86 3.75 -37.53
CA PHE A 1 20.05 4.43 -36.24
C PHE A 1 21.25 3.78 -35.55
N GLU A 2 22.43 4.36 -35.72
CA GLU A 2 23.61 4.00 -34.93
C GLU A 2 23.47 4.70 -33.56
N ASP A 3 22.87 4.05 -32.60
CA ASP A 3 22.95 4.49 -31.21
C ASP A 3 24.39 4.29 -30.75
N THR A 4 25.10 5.38 -30.51
CA THR A 4 26.45 5.31 -29.96
C THR A 4 26.42 4.59 -28.61
N ALA A 5 27.44 3.77 -28.32
CA ALA A 5 27.55 3.05 -27.04
C ALA A 5 27.41 3.98 -25.85
N ALA A 6 27.78 5.24 -25.96
CA ALA A 6 27.60 6.28 -24.94
C ALA A 6 26.11 6.59 -24.66
N ASN A 7 25.27 6.66 -25.69
CA ASN A 7 23.83 6.93 -25.55
C ASN A 7 23.12 5.75 -24.87
N VAL A 8 23.46 4.52 -25.24
CA VAL A 8 22.93 3.30 -24.63
C VAL A 8 23.30 3.26 -23.14
N MET A 9 24.54 3.59 -22.80
CA MET A 9 25.02 3.63 -21.42
C MET A 9 24.32 4.70 -20.58
N ALA A 10 24.15 5.89 -21.13
CA ALA A 10 23.42 6.96 -20.46
C ALA A 10 21.97 6.55 -20.16
N TYR A 11 21.31 5.88 -21.10
CA TYR A 11 19.97 5.35 -20.91
C TYR A 11 19.93 4.26 -19.80
N ILE A 12 20.87 3.31 -19.84
CA ILE A 12 20.97 2.23 -18.84
C ILE A 12 21.20 2.81 -17.44
N ASN A 13 22.13 3.75 -17.29
CA ASN A 13 22.41 4.40 -16.02
C ASN A 13 21.17 5.13 -15.47
N LYS A 14 20.45 5.85 -16.32
CA LYS A 14 19.21 6.53 -15.95
C LYS A 14 18.13 5.53 -15.53
N TRP A 15 18.01 4.41 -16.23
CA TRP A 15 17.06 3.36 -15.92
C TRP A 15 17.39 2.66 -14.58
N ILE A 16 18.68 2.34 -14.36
CA ILE A 16 19.17 1.75 -13.10
C ILE A 16 18.86 2.69 -11.93
N ALA A 17 19.23 3.97 -12.00
CA ALA A 17 18.98 4.96 -10.96
C ALA A 17 17.47 5.04 -10.62
N LYS A 18 16.60 5.03 -11.63
CA LYS A 18 15.14 5.02 -11.43
C LYS A 18 14.66 3.75 -10.73
N LYS A 19 15.19 2.58 -11.12
CA LYS A 19 14.82 1.29 -10.51
C LYS A 19 15.30 1.19 -9.08
N THR A 20 16.54 1.58 -8.79
CA THR A 20 17.08 1.60 -7.43
C THR A 20 16.27 2.49 -6.49
N LYS A 21 15.95 3.72 -6.94
CA LYS A 21 15.09 4.61 -6.16
C LYS A 21 13.72 3.99 -5.86
N ALA A 22 13.11 3.34 -6.86
CA ALA A 22 11.82 2.68 -6.68
C ALA A 22 11.90 1.50 -5.70
N THR A 23 12.98 0.70 -5.76
CA THR A 23 13.21 -0.42 -4.84
C THR A 23 13.42 0.07 -3.42
N ARG A 24 14.27 1.08 -3.21
CA ARG A 24 14.52 1.67 -1.88
C ARG A 24 13.23 2.24 -1.27
N ASN A 25 12.44 2.98 -2.05
CA ASN A 25 11.14 3.49 -1.60
C ASN A 25 10.17 2.36 -1.23
N ALA A 26 10.14 1.27 -2.01
CA ALA A 26 9.29 0.13 -1.71
C ALA A 26 9.70 -0.58 -0.41
N MET A 27 11.01 -0.68 -0.13
CA MET A 27 11.51 -1.26 1.12
C MET A 27 11.18 -0.38 2.33
N ILE A 28 11.33 0.94 2.23
CA ILE A 28 10.94 1.87 3.28
C ILE A 28 9.45 1.73 3.61
N LEU A 29 8.59 1.69 2.58
CA LEU A 29 7.15 1.54 2.79
C LEU A 29 6.77 0.16 3.33
N LYS A 30 7.53 -0.89 2.99
CA LYS A 30 7.34 -2.21 3.57
C LYS A 30 7.66 -2.20 5.08
N VAL A 31 8.75 -1.58 5.49
CA VAL A 31 9.11 -1.43 6.91
C VAL A 31 8.06 -0.58 7.63
N ALA A 32 7.58 0.52 7.03
CA ALA A 32 6.50 1.33 7.58
C ALA A 32 5.21 0.51 7.79
N ASP A 33 4.86 -0.37 6.86
CA ASP A 33 3.70 -1.26 6.97
C ASP A 33 3.88 -2.29 8.11
N GLU A 34 5.06 -2.88 8.22
CA GLU A 34 5.38 -3.83 9.29
C GLU A 34 5.36 -3.19 10.68
N MET A 35 5.88 -1.97 10.84
CA MET A 35 5.88 -1.21 12.10
C MET A 35 4.47 -0.86 12.58
N THR A 36 3.59 -0.54 11.65
CA THR A 36 2.23 -0.07 11.95
C THR A 36 1.19 -1.18 11.97
N LYS A 37 1.60 -2.43 11.72
CA LYS A 37 0.71 -3.58 11.68
C LYS A 37 0.02 -3.83 13.02
N GLY A 38 -1.32 -3.94 12.98
CA GLY A 38 -2.14 -4.12 14.16
C GLY A 38 -2.38 -2.85 15.00
N LYS A 39 -1.87 -1.70 14.54
CA LYS A 39 -2.08 -0.38 15.15
C LYS A 39 -2.80 0.57 14.18
N GLU A 40 -3.48 0.03 13.16
CA GLU A 40 -4.12 0.83 12.13
C GLU A 40 -5.33 1.60 12.66
N VAL A 41 -5.45 2.85 12.25
CA VAL A 41 -6.58 3.72 12.58
C VAL A 41 -7.58 3.75 11.41
N VAL A 42 -8.86 3.61 11.70
CA VAL A 42 -9.90 3.76 10.67
C VAL A 42 -10.18 5.24 10.45
N ILE A 43 -10.00 5.68 9.22
CA ILE A 43 -10.30 7.05 8.80
C ILE A 43 -11.63 7.05 8.05
N SER A 44 -12.69 7.47 8.74
CA SER A 44 -14.04 7.56 8.17
C SER A 44 -14.50 9.00 7.98
N THR A 45 -13.90 9.95 8.70
CA THR A 45 -14.29 11.37 8.70
C THR A 45 -13.04 12.25 8.68
N ILE A 46 -13.26 13.55 8.40
CA ILE A 46 -12.21 14.57 8.51
C ILE A 46 -11.75 14.72 9.94
N ASP A 47 -12.66 14.57 10.91
CA ASP A 47 -12.31 14.69 12.33
C ASP A 47 -11.39 13.53 12.75
N SER A 48 -11.69 12.28 12.37
CA SER A 48 -10.78 11.16 12.62
C SER A 48 -9.40 11.34 11.97
N LEU A 49 -9.33 12.01 10.83
CA LEU A 49 -8.06 12.34 10.18
C LEU A 49 -7.29 13.41 10.96
N LYS A 50 -7.98 14.42 11.53
CA LYS A 50 -7.37 15.45 12.40
C LYS A 50 -6.89 14.86 13.72
N ASP A 51 -7.62 13.91 14.29
CA ASP A 51 -7.25 13.26 15.54
C ASP A 51 -5.91 12.55 15.43
N VAL A 52 -5.58 11.97 14.27
CA VAL A 52 -4.26 11.36 14.05
C VAL A 52 -3.13 12.37 14.24
N PHE A 53 -3.28 13.58 13.70
CA PHE A 53 -2.23 14.61 13.81
C PHE A 53 -2.23 15.36 15.13
N ASN A 54 -3.37 15.51 15.78
CA ASN A 54 -3.51 16.33 16.98
C ASN A 54 -3.32 15.53 18.28
N VAL A 55 -3.69 14.24 18.26
CA VAL A 55 -3.69 13.37 19.44
C VAL A 55 -2.80 12.14 19.22
N GLY A 56 -2.79 11.59 18.00
CA GLY A 56 -2.08 10.34 17.71
C GLY A 56 -0.56 10.51 17.60
N LEU A 57 -0.11 11.64 17.04
CA LEU A 57 1.32 11.94 16.86
C LEU A 57 1.81 12.93 17.92
N ASP A 58 3.05 12.74 18.40
CA ASP A 58 3.69 13.70 19.28
C ASP A 58 3.86 15.06 18.57
N PRO A 59 3.67 16.20 19.27
CA PRO A 59 3.88 17.53 18.69
C PRO A 59 5.24 17.75 18.04
N ALA A 60 6.29 17.12 18.56
CA ALA A 60 7.63 17.18 17.98
C ALA A 60 7.68 16.53 16.59
N ILE A 61 7.05 15.38 16.43
CA ILE A 61 6.93 14.63 15.17
C ILE A 61 6.03 15.36 14.16
N THR A 62 4.94 15.95 14.65
CA THR A 62 3.95 16.63 13.80
C THR A 62 4.54 17.76 12.96
N THR A 63 5.64 18.37 13.41
CA THR A 63 6.33 19.47 12.68
C THR A 63 6.95 19.00 11.37
N GLY A 64 7.51 17.79 11.32
CA GLY A 64 8.10 17.16 10.14
C GLY A 64 7.15 16.22 9.40
N ALA A 65 5.90 16.10 9.88
CA ALA A 65 4.97 15.11 9.38
C ALA A 65 4.58 15.33 7.92
N MET A 66 4.47 14.22 7.21
CA MET A 66 3.95 14.14 5.83
C MET A 66 2.90 13.04 5.72
N VAL A 67 2.14 13.08 4.63
CA VAL A 67 1.14 12.06 4.30
C VAL A 67 1.62 11.27 3.10
N ILE A 68 1.57 9.96 3.17
CA ILE A 68 1.83 9.09 2.03
C ILE A 68 0.59 8.27 1.77
N ALA A 69 0.04 8.38 0.59
CA ALA A 69 -1.14 7.64 0.17
C ALA A 69 -0.91 6.95 -1.17
N ASN A 70 -1.53 5.80 -1.37
CA ASN A 70 -1.61 5.20 -2.69
C ASN A 70 -2.55 6.03 -3.60
N GLN A 71 -2.59 5.73 -4.89
CA GLN A 71 -3.41 6.50 -5.85
C GLN A 71 -4.90 6.53 -5.46
N ASN A 72 -5.44 5.42 -4.98
CA ASN A 72 -6.84 5.33 -4.57
C ASN A 72 -7.10 6.09 -3.26
N GLY A 73 -6.25 5.92 -2.24
CA GLY A 73 -6.36 6.68 -0.99
C GLY A 73 -6.19 8.19 -1.21
N TYR A 74 -5.29 8.58 -2.11
CA TYR A 74 -5.17 9.97 -2.52
C TYR A 74 -6.47 10.48 -3.16
N HIS A 75 -7.08 9.70 -4.07
CA HIS A 75 -8.34 10.05 -4.71
C HIS A 75 -9.49 10.19 -3.71
N SER A 76 -9.54 9.30 -2.72
CA SER A 76 -10.54 9.39 -1.64
C SER A 76 -10.32 10.65 -0.78
N LEU A 77 -9.06 11.01 -0.46
CA LEU A 77 -8.74 12.26 0.26
C LEU A 77 -9.09 13.50 -0.55
N ASP A 78 -8.86 13.47 -1.86
CA ASP A 78 -9.11 14.61 -2.75
C ASP A 78 -10.60 14.95 -2.88
N LYS A 79 -11.47 13.95 -2.70
CA LYS A 79 -12.92 14.13 -2.70
C LYS A 79 -13.48 14.66 -1.38
N LEU A 80 -12.73 14.60 -0.28
CA LEU A 80 -13.21 15.02 1.02
C LEU A 80 -13.34 16.54 1.08
N LYS A 81 -14.50 16.98 1.57
CA LYS A 81 -14.84 18.40 1.75
C LYS A 81 -15.16 18.67 3.21
N ASP A 82 -14.82 19.87 3.66
CA ASP A 82 -15.22 20.36 4.96
C ASP A 82 -16.73 20.72 4.99
N LYS A 83 -17.20 21.17 6.14
CA LYS A 83 -18.61 21.58 6.34
C LYS A 83 -19.01 22.78 5.48
N GLU A 84 -18.04 23.54 4.99
CA GLU A 84 -18.23 24.71 4.10
C GLU A 84 -18.16 24.34 2.61
N GLY A 85 -17.91 23.05 2.29
CA GLY A 85 -17.80 22.55 0.93
C GLY A 85 -16.42 22.74 0.28
N LYS A 86 -15.39 23.16 1.03
CA LYS A 86 -14.03 23.30 0.55
C LYS A 86 -13.29 21.96 0.62
N TYR A 87 -12.48 21.69 -0.38
CA TYR A 87 -11.64 20.50 -0.39
C TYR A 87 -10.54 20.59 0.66
N ILE A 88 -10.28 19.49 1.37
CA ILE A 88 -9.25 19.42 2.40
C ILE A 88 -7.83 19.37 1.83
N LEU A 89 -7.69 18.93 0.58
CA LEU A 89 -6.44 19.01 -0.16
C LEU A 89 -6.33 20.37 -0.84
N GLN A 90 -5.26 21.09 -0.55
CA GLN A 90 -4.98 22.42 -1.07
C GLN A 90 -3.61 22.42 -1.76
N PRO A 91 -3.44 23.18 -2.86
CA PRO A 91 -2.13 23.34 -3.49
C PRO A 91 -1.17 24.08 -2.56
N ASN A 92 0.09 23.67 -2.56
CA ASN A 92 1.14 24.38 -1.84
C ASN A 92 1.38 25.75 -2.48
N PRO A 93 1.30 26.87 -1.74
CA PRO A 93 1.50 28.20 -2.29
C PRO A 93 2.88 28.42 -2.94
N THR A 94 3.91 27.73 -2.43
CA THR A 94 5.30 27.83 -2.93
C THR A 94 5.62 26.81 -4.01
N GLN A 95 4.89 25.68 -4.05
CA GLN A 95 5.09 24.59 -5.02
C GLN A 95 3.73 24.08 -5.51
N PRO A 96 3.09 24.71 -6.50
CA PRO A 96 1.73 24.39 -6.94
C PRO A 96 1.51 22.94 -7.40
N THR A 97 2.57 22.22 -7.77
CA THR A 97 2.53 20.81 -8.13
C THR A 97 2.41 19.86 -6.92
N GLN A 98 2.67 20.35 -5.71
CA GLN A 98 2.56 19.61 -4.47
C GLN A 98 1.25 19.97 -3.77
N MET A 99 0.46 18.96 -3.44
CA MET A 99 -0.74 19.12 -2.63
C MET A 99 -0.41 18.98 -1.14
N MET A 100 -1.14 19.71 -0.32
CA MET A 100 -1.03 19.70 1.14
C MET A 100 -2.37 19.35 1.76
N LEU A 101 -2.34 18.48 2.75
CA LEU A 101 -3.51 18.18 3.57
C LEU A 101 -3.68 19.29 4.62
N PHE A 102 -4.88 19.85 4.71
CA PHE A 102 -5.22 20.99 5.57
C PHE A 102 -4.31 22.23 5.38
N GLY A 103 -3.67 22.38 4.21
CA GLY A 103 -2.72 23.45 3.96
C GLY A 103 -1.42 23.38 4.78
N LYS A 104 -1.18 22.28 5.53
CA LYS A 104 -0.06 22.11 6.45
C LYS A 104 0.83 20.92 6.10
N TYR A 105 0.25 19.74 5.85
CA TYR A 105 1.00 18.50 5.69
C TYR A 105 1.18 18.16 4.21
N PRO A 106 2.42 18.05 3.70
CA PRO A 106 2.66 17.66 2.32
C PRO A 106 2.21 16.22 2.08
N ILE A 107 1.57 15.98 0.93
CA ILE A 107 1.12 14.65 0.56
C ILE A 107 1.95 14.09 -0.60
N ALA A 108 2.46 12.87 -0.43
CA ALA A 108 3.17 12.12 -1.44
C ALA A 108 2.28 10.99 -1.99
N LYS A 109 2.02 11.01 -3.30
CA LYS A 109 1.25 9.99 -3.98
C LYS A 109 2.16 8.85 -4.43
N VAL A 110 1.83 7.61 -4.03
CA VAL A 110 2.57 6.39 -4.36
C VAL A 110 1.72 5.51 -5.28
N SER A 111 2.39 4.73 -6.12
CA SER A 111 1.71 3.78 -7.01
C SER A 111 0.93 2.71 -6.24
N ASN A 112 -0.27 2.37 -6.71
CA ASN A 112 -1.04 1.23 -6.20
C ASN A 112 -0.30 -0.12 -6.32
N ARG A 113 0.78 -0.20 -7.11
CA ARG A 113 1.64 -1.39 -7.18
C ARG A 113 2.56 -1.50 -5.97
N THR A 114 2.97 -0.39 -5.39
CA THR A 114 3.87 -0.33 -4.23
C THR A 114 3.08 -0.49 -2.93
N VAL A 115 1.99 0.26 -2.81
CA VAL A 115 1.07 0.19 -1.66
C VAL A 115 -0.31 -0.20 -2.20
N LYS A 116 -0.71 -1.43 -1.94
CA LYS A 116 -1.96 -1.98 -2.44
C LYS A 116 -3.13 -1.59 -1.55
N SER A 117 -4.29 -1.39 -2.16
CA SER A 117 -5.56 -1.32 -1.43
C SER A 117 -6.02 -2.73 -1.09
N GLU A 118 -6.55 -2.91 0.10
CA GLU A 118 -7.02 -4.20 0.59
C GLU A 118 -8.52 -4.34 0.34
N PRO A 119 -8.97 -5.40 -0.33
CA PRO A 119 -10.40 -5.65 -0.50
C PRO A 119 -11.03 -6.06 0.83
N VAL A 120 -12.20 -5.51 1.11
CA VAL A 120 -13.04 -5.89 2.25
C VAL A 120 -14.21 -6.71 1.72
N TYR A 121 -14.46 -7.83 2.36
CA TYR A 121 -15.57 -8.71 2.04
C TYR A 121 -16.54 -8.71 3.22
N SER A 122 -17.84 -8.70 2.94
CA SER A 122 -18.89 -8.75 3.95
C SER A 122 -19.98 -9.70 3.50
N PRO A 123 -19.70 -11.03 3.50
CA PRO A 123 -20.67 -12.01 3.05
C PRO A 123 -21.89 -12.04 3.98
N ALA A 124 -23.07 -12.11 3.38
CA ALA A 124 -24.31 -12.35 4.11
C ALA A 124 -24.61 -13.87 4.12
N PHE A 125 -24.62 -14.45 5.32
CA PHE A 125 -24.96 -15.86 5.51
C PHE A 125 -26.44 -16.02 5.80
N THR A 126 -27.09 -16.90 5.07
CA THR A 126 -28.49 -17.27 5.26
C THR A 126 -28.65 -18.78 5.14
N ILE A 127 -29.78 -19.31 5.61
CA ILE A 127 -30.12 -20.73 5.45
C ILE A 127 -31.21 -20.86 4.39
N SER A 128 -31.00 -21.74 3.42
CA SER A 128 -31.96 -22.11 2.39
C SER A 128 -32.25 -23.62 2.49
N GLY A 129 -33.36 -23.97 3.12
CA GLY A 129 -33.65 -25.36 3.50
C GLY A 129 -32.65 -25.86 4.55
N SER A 130 -31.88 -26.90 4.24
CA SER A 130 -30.81 -27.46 5.08
C SER A 130 -29.40 -27.04 4.60
N LYS A 131 -29.30 -26.06 3.72
CA LYS A 131 -28.05 -25.64 3.09
C LYS A 131 -27.69 -24.21 3.47
N LEU A 132 -26.38 -23.96 3.57
CA LEU A 132 -25.86 -22.60 3.72
C LEU A 132 -26.03 -21.86 2.38
N ALA A 133 -26.49 -20.63 2.44
CA ALA A 133 -26.43 -19.69 1.32
C ALA A 133 -25.55 -18.49 1.70
N ILE A 134 -24.71 -18.05 0.75
CA ILE A 134 -23.80 -16.92 0.89
C ILE A 134 -24.19 -15.90 -0.19
N ASP A 135 -24.50 -14.67 0.22
CA ASP A 135 -24.95 -13.59 -0.67
C ASP A 135 -26.12 -14.05 -1.59
N GLY A 136 -27.03 -14.87 -1.01
CA GLY A 136 -28.20 -15.43 -1.72
C GLY A 136 -27.90 -16.66 -2.60
N THR A 137 -26.66 -17.09 -2.72
CA THR A 137 -26.28 -18.27 -3.51
C THR A 137 -26.13 -19.49 -2.61
N THR A 138 -26.97 -20.52 -2.81
CA THR A 138 -26.92 -21.76 -2.03
C THR A 138 -25.65 -22.55 -2.31
N THR A 139 -24.99 -23.03 -1.24
CA THR A 139 -23.80 -23.87 -1.33
C THR A 139 -24.13 -25.35 -1.16
N ALA A 140 -23.13 -26.22 -1.30
CA ALA A 140 -23.28 -27.65 -0.98
C ALA A 140 -23.19 -27.93 0.53
N ILE A 141 -22.89 -26.93 1.35
CA ILE A 141 -22.61 -27.07 2.79
C ILE A 141 -23.90 -27.20 3.58
N ASP A 142 -24.01 -28.26 4.37
CA ASP A 142 -25.14 -28.48 5.27
C ASP A 142 -25.02 -27.58 6.50
N ALA A 143 -26.07 -26.80 6.74
CA ALA A 143 -26.15 -25.90 7.89
C ALA A 143 -27.59 -25.81 8.39
N SER A 144 -27.77 -25.82 9.72
CA SER A 144 -29.09 -25.72 10.37
C SER A 144 -29.39 -24.29 10.80
N ALA A 145 -28.35 -23.49 11.07
CA ALA A 145 -28.45 -22.10 11.46
C ALA A 145 -27.22 -21.32 10.96
N THR A 146 -27.35 -20.00 10.88
CA THR A 146 -26.22 -19.13 10.50
C THR A 146 -25.09 -19.17 11.54
N SER A 147 -25.39 -19.46 12.82
CA SER A 147 -24.42 -19.67 13.89
C SER A 147 -23.53 -20.91 13.69
N ASP A 148 -23.90 -21.83 12.80
CA ASP A 148 -23.05 -22.96 12.43
C ASP A 148 -21.75 -22.50 11.72
N VAL A 149 -21.75 -21.29 11.12
CA VAL A 149 -20.59 -20.66 10.51
C VAL A 149 -19.81 -19.89 11.59
N THR A 150 -18.67 -20.42 12.00
CA THR A 150 -17.83 -19.85 13.06
C THR A 150 -16.72 -18.93 12.52
N ALA A 151 -16.28 -19.16 11.28
CA ALA A 151 -15.28 -18.34 10.62
C ALA A 151 -15.43 -18.45 9.09
N TRP A 152 -14.83 -17.49 8.40
CA TRP A 152 -14.74 -17.51 6.94
C TRP A 152 -13.48 -16.79 6.48
N LYS A 153 -13.03 -17.11 5.27
CA LYS A 153 -11.92 -16.43 4.57
C LYS A 153 -12.14 -16.48 3.06
N VAL A 154 -11.39 -15.70 2.32
CA VAL A 154 -11.41 -15.73 0.86
C VAL A 154 -10.11 -16.36 0.35
N VAL A 155 -10.22 -17.41 -0.44
CA VAL A 155 -9.09 -18.13 -1.05
C VAL A 155 -9.36 -18.23 -2.55
N LYS A 156 -8.41 -17.76 -3.35
CA LYS A 156 -8.52 -17.75 -4.83
C LYS A 156 -9.84 -17.14 -5.36
N GLY A 157 -10.34 -16.09 -4.70
CA GLY A 157 -11.55 -15.39 -5.10
C GLY A 157 -12.86 -16.08 -4.70
N LYS A 158 -12.83 -17.15 -3.91
CA LYS A 158 -14.01 -17.86 -3.41
C LYS A 158 -14.05 -17.84 -1.89
N TYR A 159 -15.27 -17.91 -1.34
CA TYR A 159 -15.43 -18.06 0.11
C TYR A 159 -15.05 -19.47 0.54
N VAL A 160 -14.30 -19.55 1.61
CA VAL A 160 -14.05 -20.77 2.38
C VAL A 160 -14.62 -20.52 3.77
N VAL A 161 -15.50 -21.38 4.23
CA VAL A 161 -16.21 -21.21 5.51
C VAL A 161 -15.87 -22.34 6.47
N THR A 162 -15.75 -22.01 7.75
CA THR A 162 -15.68 -23.00 8.83
C THR A 162 -17.09 -23.22 9.35
N CYS A 163 -17.70 -24.36 8.97
CA CYS A 163 -19.04 -24.72 9.37
C CYS A 163 -18.99 -25.99 10.23
N LYS A 164 -19.63 -25.95 11.41
CA LYS A 164 -19.63 -27.07 12.38
C LYS A 164 -18.21 -27.57 12.72
N GLY A 165 -17.25 -26.64 12.85
CA GLY A 165 -15.87 -26.95 13.20
C GLY A 165 -15.01 -27.50 12.04
N GLN A 166 -15.53 -27.59 10.82
CA GLN A 166 -14.79 -28.03 9.65
C GLN A 166 -14.68 -26.93 8.61
N GLU A 167 -13.48 -26.77 8.05
CA GLU A 167 -13.23 -25.84 6.96
C GLU A 167 -13.70 -26.45 5.62
N GLN A 168 -14.55 -25.75 4.89
CA GLN A 168 -15.16 -26.20 3.65
C GLN A 168 -15.05 -25.13 2.57
N GLU A 169 -14.57 -25.53 1.39
CA GLU A 169 -14.51 -24.65 0.22
C GLU A 169 -15.90 -24.52 -0.40
N THR A 170 -16.26 -23.30 -0.81
CA THR A 170 -17.52 -23.05 -1.53
C THR A 170 -17.25 -22.75 -3.00
N THR A 171 -18.28 -22.89 -3.83
CA THR A 171 -18.23 -22.46 -5.24
C THR A 171 -18.60 -20.99 -5.41
N VAL A 172 -19.01 -20.31 -4.34
CA VAL A 172 -19.49 -18.93 -4.38
C VAL A 172 -18.33 -17.97 -4.51
N ASP A 173 -18.37 -17.11 -5.53
CA ASP A 173 -17.36 -16.08 -5.74
C ASP A 173 -17.48 -14.98 -4.67
N ALA A 174 -16.33 -14.59 -4.13
CA ALA A 174 -16.27 -13.55 -3.12
C ALA A 174 -16.50 -12.17 -3.73
N LYS A 175 -17.52 -11.47 -3.23
CA LYS A 175 -17.85 -10.11 -3.67
C LYS A 175 -17.15 -9.10 -2.75
N VAL A 176 -16.41 -8.18 -3.36
CA VAL A 176 -15.79 -7.07 -2.64
C VAL A 176 -16.87 -6.05 -2.29
N SER A 177 -17.04 -5.77 -1.00
CA SER A 177 -18.00 -4.78 -0.50
C SER A 177 -17.39 -3.39 -0.37
N ALA A 178 -16.10 -3.33 -0.07
CA ALA A 178 -15.36 -2.09 0.08
C ALA A 178 -13.86 -2.32 -0.17
N TYR A 179 -13.11 -1.23 -0.34
CA TYR A 179 -11.66 -1.26 -0.34
C TYR A 179 -11.12 -0.42 0.83
N LYS A 180 -10.11 -0.92 1.52
CA LYS A 180 -9.30 -0.16 2.45
C LYS A 180 -8.08 0.38 1.74
N HIS A 181 -7.92 1.70 1.76
CA HIS A 181 -6.80 2.40 1.17
C HIS A 181 -5.85 2.83 2.28
N PRO A 182 -4.63 2.26 2.37
CA PRO A 182 -3.69 2.62 3.40
C PRO A 182 -3.12 4.02 3.14
N VAL A 183 -3.03 4.79 4.23
CA VAL A 183 -2.44 6.13 4.28
C VAL A 183 -1.49 6.17 5.46
N TYR A 184 -0.23 6.51 5.23
CA TYR A 184 0.77 6.66 6.28
C TYR A 184 0.93 8.14 6.61
N MET A 185 0.88 8.46 7.89
CA MET A 185 0.94 9.84 8.42
C MET A 185 1.99 9.91 9.51
N GLY A 186 2.88 10.90 9.44
CA GLY A 186 3.95 11.09 10.41
C GLY A 186 5.26 11.51 9.78
N ASP A 187 6.35 11.50 10.54
CA ASP A 187 7.69 11.82 10.07
C ASP A 187 8.46 10.54 9.76
N LEU A 188 8.59 10.25 8.47
CA LEU A 188 9.35 9.07 7.99
C LEU A 188 10.83 9.13 8.32
N LYS A 189 11.42 10.31 8.51
CA LYS A 189 12.85 10.44 8.80
C LYS A 189 13.17 10.03 10.25
N GLU A 190 12.24 10.34 11.16
CA GLU A 190 12.32 9.90 12.55
C GLU A 190 11.93 8.43 12.69
N ALA A 191 10.91 7.98 11.92
CA ALA A 191 10.41 6.60 12.01
C ALA A 191 11.40 5.57 11.47
N ILE A 192 12.09 5.86 10.35
CA ILE A 192 12.84 4.86 9.59
C ILE A 192 14.19 5.41 9.14
N THR A 193 15.25 4.65 9.40
CA THR A 193 16.60 4.98 8.93
C THR A 193 17.03 4.02 7.82
N LEU A 194 17.52 4.59 6.72
CA LEU A 194 18.13 3.87 5.62
C LEU A 194 19.65 3.88 5.80
N PHE A 195 20.24 2.70 5.99
CA PHE A 195 21.69 2.49 6.08
C PHE A 195 22.23 2.12 4.71
N ASP A 196 22.99 3.01 4.11
CA ASP A 196 23.65 2.77 2.83
C ASP A 196 25.04 2.15 3.09
N ARG A 197 25.21 0.84 2.79
CA ARG A 197 26.45 0.12 3.04
C ARG A 197 27.48 0.30 1.93
N ASN A 198 27.03 0.51 0.71
CA ASN A 198 27.92 0.76 -0.44
C ASN A 198 27.21 1.65 -1.45
N VAL A 199 27.97 2.55 -2.07
CA VAL A 199 27.53 3.27 -3.25
C VAL A 199 27.24 2.27 -4.35
N ILE A 200 26.20 2.54 -5.15
CA ILE A 200 25.86 1.70 -6.31
C ILE A 200 27.08 1.55 -7.21
N THR A 201 27.49 0.31 -7.47
CA THR A 201 28.54 0.01 -8.42
C THR A 201 27.94 -0.60 -9.68
N ILE A 202 28.40 -0.12 -10.83
CA ILE A 202 28.03 -0.63 -12.15
C ILE A 202 29.32 -1.13 -12.80
N ASP A 203 29.47 -2.44 -12.89
CA ASP A 203 30.61 -3.12 -13.50
C ASP A 203 30.21 -3.64 -14.88
N MET A 204 31.07 -3.47 -15.85
CA MET A 204 30.89 -4.02 -17.19
C MET A 204 31.99 -5.03 -17.50
N ASN A 205 31.61 -6.11 -18.16
CA ASN A 205 32.55 -7.12 -18.61
C ASN A 205 32.05 -7.74 -19.93
N ASP A 206 32.92 -7.73 -20.94
CA ASP A 206 32.68 -8.33 -22.26
C ASP A 206 33.39 -9.68 -22.42
N LYS A 207 34.28 -10.04 -21.46
CA LYS A 207 35.18 -11.20 -21.57
C LYS A 207 34.74 -12.42 -20.74
N ALA A 208 33.70 -12.28 -19.91
CA ALA A 208 33.29 -13.36 -19.01
C ALA A 208 32.23 -14.28 -19.63
N ALA A 209 32.33 -15.58 -19.31
CA ALA A 209 31.28 -16.60 -19.52
C ALA A 209 30.69 -16.66 -20.96
N GLY A 210 31.54 -16.62 -21.99
CA GLY A 210 31.07 -16.72 -23.39
C GLY A 210 30.38 -15.48 -23.93
N LEU A 211 30.52 -14.34 -23.26
CA LEU A 211 29.97 -13.05 -23.74
C LEU A 211 30.70 -12.56 -24.99
N TRP A 212 32.02 -12.81 -25.04
CA TRP A 212 32.86 -12.49 -26.22
C TRP A 212 32.41 -13.21 -27.48
N GLU A 213 32.09 -14.49 -27.38
CA GLU A 213 31.64 -15.33 -28.48
C GLU A 213 30.30 -14.87 -29.07
N LYS A 214 29.52 -14.18 -28.28
CA LYS A 214 28.15 -13.70 -28.62
C LYS A 214 28.08 -12.20 -28.89
N ASP A 215 29.26 -11.52 -28.92
CA ASP A 215 29.33 -10.05 -29.04
C ASP A 215 28.41 -9.33 -28.02
N MET A 216 28.47 -9.77 -26.76
CA MET A 216 27.63 -9.24 -25.70
C MET A 216 28.46 -8.61 -24.58
N THR A 217 27.96 -7.53 -24.01
CA THR A 217 28.51 -6.94 -22.79
C THR A 217 27.62 -7.23 -21.59
N GLY A 218 28.18 -7.86 -20.59
CA GLY A 218 27.51 -8.10 -19.31
C GLY A 218 27.56 -6.87 -18.41
N ILE A 219 26.42 -6.45 -17.89
CA ILE A 219 26.33 -5.35 -16.93
C ILE A 219 25.94 -5.91 -15.58
N LYS A 220 26.77 -5.66 -14.56
CA LYS A 220 26.52 -6.06 -13.17
C LYS A 220 26.27 -4.83 -12.32
N VAL A 221 25.09 -4.74 -11.72
CA VAL A 221 24.72 -3.70 -10.77
C VAL A 221 24.70 -4.27 -9.36
N ARG A 222 25.40 -3.61 -8.45
CA ARG A 222 25.36 -3.94 -7.01
C ARG A 222 24.92 -2.73 -6.22
N ASP A 223 23.90 -2.94 -5.38
CA ASP A 223 23.43 -1.99 -4.38
C ASP A 223 23.30 -2.75 -3.05
N ARG A 224 23.84 -2.18 -1.97
CA ARG A 224 23.75 -2.77 -0.63
C ARG A 224 23.27 -1.71 0.34
N PHE A 225 22.04 -1.84 0.75
CA PHE A 225 21.42 -0.98 1.76
C PHE A 225 20.60 -1.81 2.73
N ASP A 226 20.31 -1.24 3.87
CA ASP A 226 19.43 -1.82 4.88
C ASP A 226 18.45 -0.74 5.35
N VAL A 227 17.25 -1.14 5.70
CA VAL A 227 16.18 -0.23 6.16
C VAL A 227 15.73 -0.73 7.52
N GLN A 228 15.95 0.10 8.56
CA GLN A 228 15.63 -0.28 9.93
C GLN A 228 14.59 0.66 10.53
N PRO A 229 13.62 0.13 11.30
CA PRO A 229 12.71 0.92 12.10
C PRO A 229 13.48 1.54 13.27
N VAL A 230 13.15 2.78 13.62
CA VAL A 230 13.79 3.53 14.72
C VAL A 230 12.76 3.94 15.76
N ASP A 231 11.70 4.64 15.34
CA ASP A 231 10.64 5.07 16.22
C ASP A 231 9.26 4.69 15.65
N ASP A 232 8.59 3.77 16.33
CA ASP A 232 7.26 3.28 15.93
C ASP A 232 6.12 4.25 16.30
N GLY A 233 6.40 5.24 17.15
CA GLY A 233 5.49 6.33 17.49
C GLY A 233 5.49 7.47 16.46
N ALA A 234 6.52 7.52 15.60
CA ALA A 234 6.68 8.61 14.64
C ALA A 234 5.81 8.45 13.37
N ILE A 235 5.17 7.29 13.18
CA ILE A 235 4.32 7.01 12.02
C ILE A 235 3.04 6.28 12.43
N ILE A 236 1.91 6.69 11.85
CA ILE A 236 0.61 6.05 12.01
C ILE A 236 0.06 5.64 10.65
N LYS A 237 -0.40 4.40 10.54
CA LYS A 237 -1.14 3.92 9.37
C LYS A 237 -2.64 4.13 9.59
N GLY A 238 -3.26 4.90 8.71
CA GLY A 238 -4.71 5.03 8.62
C GLY A 238 -5.25 4.24 7.44
N ASN A 239 -6.44 3.70 7.57
CA ASN A 239 -7.16 3.04 6.48
C ASN A 239 -8.41 3.85 6.13
N ILE A 240 -8.47 4.35 4.89
CA ILE A 240 -9.67 4.98 4.34
C ILE A 240 -10.50 3.89 3.67
N THR A 241 -11.75 3.76 4.08
CA THR A 241 -12.67 2.76 3.50
C THR A 241 -13.53 3.40 2.42
N GLU A 242 -13.45 2.88 1.21
CA GLU A 242 -14.31 3.26 0.09
C GLU A 242 -15.26 2.09 -0.23
N VAL A 243 -16.58 2.34 -0.05
CA VAL A 243 -17.61 1.34 -0.35
C VAL A 243 -17.79 1.22 -1.85
N VAL A 244 -17.82 0.00 -2.36
CA VAL A 244 -18.12 -0.27 -3.77
C VAL A 244 -19.60 -0.03 -3.98
N GLN A 245 -19.96 0.98 -4.77
CA GLN A 245 -21.33 1.18 -5.22
C GLN A 245 -21.64 0.10 -6.25
N GLY A 246 -22.61 -0.77 -5.96
CA GLY A 246 -23.11 -1.83 -6.85
C GLY A 246 -23.92 -1.28 -8.01
#